data_04579d0fa572829547599eb2b9fe54f6
#
_entry.id   04579d0fa572829547599eb2b9fe54f6
#
_cell.length_a   1.000
_cell.length_b   1.000
_cell.length_c   1.000
_cell.angle_alpha   90.00
_cell.angle_beta   90.00
_cell.angle_gamma   90.00
#
_symmetry.space_group_name_H-M   'P 1'
#
loop_
_entity.id
_entity.type
_entity.pdbx_description
1 polymer ?
#
loop_
_entity_poly.entity_id
_entity_poly.type
_entity_poly.pdbx_seq_one_letter_code
_entity_poly.pdbx_strand_id
1 'polypeptide(L)'
;HHKSGFTPNFWRAPIDNDFGNDLHIRAKDWRYVSKNRTVKSIHTQMDGANAAVTITYDLDTELGKNMGVFISKYTINATGEILVENELIKSDTNVSEIPRIGLNIQLNRNLDQMTWYGRGPHESYWDRKSGAKIGVYSGSVADQYWPYIRPQENGNKTDTRWVSLIDKNGKGIIIKGIPRIDISAHHNIMEDFESLERTDGRHRDGDVVKNRHTIDVVPRDLVSLNIDYRQMGVGGDTSWGAHTHPEYKLTAKKYSYSFVIIPKL
;
A
#
# COMPACT_ATOMS: atom_id res chain seq x y z
N HIS A 1 -16.49 11.04 1.94
CA HIS A 1 -17.14 9.80 1.56
C HIS A 1 -16.13 8.67 1.37
N HIS A 2 -15.72 8.03 2.44
CA HIS A 2 -14.91 6.82 2.44
C HIS A 2 -15.81 5.57 2.50
N LYS A 3 -15.35 4.46 1.94
CA LYS A 3 -16.03 3.15 2.03
C LYS A 3 -15.41 2.24 3.10
N SER A 4 -14.18 2.57 3.56
CA SER A 4 -13.52 1.89 4.70
C SER A 4 -12.70 2.87 5.53
N GLY A 5 -12.37 2.50 6.76
CA GLY A 5 -11.31 3.17 7.53
C GLY A 5 -9.92 2.83 6.97
N PHE A 6 -8.88 3.51 7.50
CA PHE A 6 -7.49 3.15 7.21
C PHE A 6 -7.16 1.75 7.71
N THR A 7 -6.52 0.99 6.84
CA THR A 7 -6.12 -0.39 7.10
C THR A 7 -4.63 -0.53 6.91
N PRO A 8 -3.86 -0.93 7.93
CA PRO A 8 -2.45 -1.29 7.76
C PRO A 8 -2.29 -2.33 6.65
N ASN A 9 -1.33 -2.09 5.74
CA ASN A 9 -1.09 -2.94 4.58
C ASN A 9 0.40 -3.28 4.48
N PHE A 10 0.73 -4.57 4.61
CA PHE A 10 2.10 -5.10 4.55
C PHE A 10 2.32 -6.00 3.34
N TRP A 11 1.34 -6.08 2.44
CA TRP A 11 1.33 -6.99 1.30
C TRP A 11 1.14 -6.25 -0.01
N ARG A 12 1.58 -6.85 -1.09
CA ARG A 12 1.28 -6.47 -2.48
C ARG A 12 0.83 -7.69 -3.27
N ALA A 13 0.08 -7.48 -4.34
CA ALA A 13 -0.19 -8.54 -5.30
C ALA A 13 1.15 -9.03 -5.87
N PRO A 14 1.48 -10.33 -5.76
CA PRO A 14 2.76 -10.84 -6.21
C PRO A 14 2.99 -10.56 -7.69
N ILE A 15 4.18 -10.09 -8.02
CA ILE A 15 4.63 -9.88 -9.39
C ILE A 15 5.31 -11.15 -9.92
N ASP A 16 5.60 -11.20 -11.22
CA ASP A 16 6.24 -12.37 -11.83
C ASP A 16 7.56 -12.73 -11.15
N ASN A 17 8.38 -11.76 -10.78
CA ASN A 17 9.61 -12.01 -10.02
C ASN A 17 9.35 -12.52 -8.60
N ASP A 18 8.27 -12.07 -7.94
CA ASP A 18 7.87 -12.57 -6.62
C ASP A 18 7.49 -14.07 -6.69
N PHE A 19 6.84 -14.48 -7.77
CA PHE A 19 6.58 -15.91 -8.02
C PHE A 19 7.86 -16.67 -8.30
N GLY A 20 8.76 -16.13 -9.11
CA GLY A 20 10.03 -16.75 -9.46
C GLY A 20 10.95 -17.00 -8.26
N ASN A 21 10.88 -16.13 -7.24
CA ASN A 21 11.74 -16.21 -6.05
C ASN A 21 11.00 -16.66 -4.77
N ASP A 22 9.77 -17.18 -4.90
CA ASP A 22 8.94 -17.70 -3.81
C ASP A 22 8.60 -16.65 -2.71
N LEU A 23 8.60 -15.35 -3.01
CA LEU A 23 8.21 -14.31 -2.05
C LEU A 23 6.81 -14.56 -1.49
N HIS A 24 5.88 -14.95 -2.34
CA HIS A 24 4.49 -15.24 -1.99
C HIS A 24 4.34 -16.40 -0.99
N ILE A 25 5.34 -17.27 -0.88
CA ILE A 25 5.39 -18.36 0.10
C ILE A 25 6.10 -17.89 1.38
N ARG A 26 7.34 -17.37 1.27
CA ARG A 26 8.16 -17.03 2.44
C ARG A 26 7.66 -15.79 3.19
N ALA A 27 6.94 -14.89 2.52
CA ALA A 27 6.40 -13.66 3.12
C ALA A 27 4.88 -13.72 3.36
N LYS A 28 4.23 -14.89 3.23
CA LYS A 28 2.79 -15.07 3.37
C LYS A 28 2.22 -14.57 4.71
N ASP A 29 3.01 -14.62 5.77
CA ASP A 29 2.62 -14.15 7.09
C ASP A 29 2.28 -12.65 7.05
N TRP A 30 2.97 -11.83 6.24
CA TRP A 30 2.66 -10.42 6.05
C TRP A 30 1.32 -10.20 5.33
N ARG A 31 0.96 -11.10 4.41
CA ARG A 31 -0.38 -11.11 3.78
C ARG A 31 -1.46 -11.39 4.82
N TYR A 32 -1.22 -12.37 5.67
CA TYR A 32 -2.17 -12.75 6.71
C TYR A 32 -2.41 -11.60 7.70
N VAL A 33 -1.36 -11.01 8.28
CA VAL A 33 -1.51 -9.96 9.30
C VAL A 33 -2.02 -8.64 8.73
N SER A 34 -1.88 -8.38 7.44
CA SER A 34 -2.54 -7.24 6.79
C SER A 34 -4.07 -7.32 6.89
N LYS A 35 -4.63 -8.53 6.88
CA LYS A 35 -6.08 -8.78 6.95
C LYS A 35 -6.57 -9.07 8.37
N ASN A 36 -5.80 -9.79 9.16
CA ASN A 36 -6.22 -10.43 10.42
C ASN A 36 -5.52 -9.85 11.66
N ARG A 37 -5.11 -8.57 11.60
CA ARG A 37 -4.53 -7.87 12.76
C ARG A 37 -5.56 -7.69 13.87
N THR A 38 -5.10 -7.65 15.11
CA THR A 38 -5.94 -7.41 16.29
C THR A 38 -5.70 -6.01 16.84
N VAL A 39 -6.76 -5.28 17.17
CA VAL A 39 -6.64 -4.01 17.89
C VAL A 39 -6.27 -4.31 19.34
N LYS A 40 -5.05 -3.94 19.74
CA LYS A 40 -4.55 -4.07 21.11
C LYS A 40 -5.07 -2.98 22.02
N SER A 41 -5.05 -1.72 21.54
CA SER A 41 -5.52 -0.58 22.31
C SER A 41 -5.93 0.59 21.42
N ILE A 42 -6.85 1.40 21.93
CA ILE A 42 -7.22 2.70 21.37
C ILE A 42 -7.14 3.72 22.50
N HIS A 43 -6.35 4.76 22.31
CA HIS A 43 -6.23 5.89 23.24
C HIS A 43 -6.67 7.16 22.54
N THR A 44 -7.50 7.94 23.23
CA THR A 44 -7.96 9.25 22.76
C THR A 44 -7.54 10.32 23.77
N GLN A 45 -7.10 11.45 23.27
CA GLN A 45 -6.73 12.59 24.11
C GLN A 45 -6.99 13.90 23.39
N MET A 46 -7.22 14.97 24.16
CA MET A 46 -7.17 16.34 23.66
C MET A 46 -5.76 16.90 23.90
N ASP A 47 -5.23 17.57 22.89
CA ASP A 47 -3.95 18.28 22.94
C ASP A 47 -4.20 19.72 22.48
N GLY A 48 -4.53 20.57 23.44
CA GLY A 48 -5.04 21.90 23.18
C GLY A 48 -6.36 21.85 22.38
N ALA A 49 -6.37 22.47 21.20
CA ALA A 49 -7.51 22.46 20.29
C ALA A 49 -7.56 21.22 19.36
N ASN A 50 -6.57 20.34 19.45
CA ASN A 50 -6.49 19.15 18.59
C ASN A 50 -7.03 17.91 19.32
N ALA A 51 -7.70 17.04 18.58
CA ALA A 51 -8.05 15.69 19.04
C ALA A 51 -7.04 14.68 18.52
N ALA A 52 -6.49 13.83 19.38
CA ALA A 52 -5.59 12.77 18.99
C ALA A 52 -6.18 11.38 19.29
N VAL A 53 -6.04 10.46 18.34
CA VAL A 53 -6.43 9.04 18.47
C VAL A 53 -5.21 8.20 18.15
N THR A 54 -4.79 7.35 19.07
CA THR A 54 -3.70 6.39 18.85
C THR A 54 -4.25 4.98 18.87
N ILE A 55 -4.02 4.22 17.80
CA ILE A 55 -4.44 2.83 17.68
C ILE A 55 -3.19 1.95 17.62
N THR A 56 -3.12 0.96 18.47
CA THR A 56 -2.06 -0.07 18.47
C THR A 56 -2.65 -1.38 17.99
N TYR A 57 -1.99 -2.01 17.02
CA TYR A 57 -2.36 -3.32 16.48
C TYR A 57 -1.29 -4.35 16.81
N ASP A 58 -1.69 -5.51 17.32
CA ASP A 58 -0.85 -6.71 17.36
C ASP A 58 -0.94 -7.41 15.99
N LEU A 59 0.21 -7.85 15.49
CA LEU A 59 0.36 -8.51 14.20
C LEU A 59 0.71 -9.99 14.42
N ASP A 60 -0.27 -10.75 14.90
CA ASP A 60 -0.10 -12.19 15.15
C ASP A 60 -0.61 -13.01 13.97
N THR A 61 0.13 -14.03 13.58
CA THR A 61 -0.31 -14.99 12.56
C THR A 61 -1.38 -15.92 13.10
N GLU A 62 -2.05 -16.68 12.23
CA GLU A 62 -3.03 -17.70 12.61
C GLU A 62 -2.48 -18.73 13.61
N LEU A 63 -1.20 -19.06 13.49
CA LEU A 63 -0.51 -19.99 14.39
C LEU A 63 0.07 -19.31 15.64
N GLY A 64 -0.29 -18.06 15.91
CA GLY A 64 0.18 -17.31 17.10
C GLY A 64 1.63 -16.80 17.01
N LYS A 65 2.27 -16.86 15.82
CA LYS A 65 3.58 -16.24 15.64
C LYS A 65 3.43 -14.73 15.64
N ASN A 66 4.10 -14.05 16.55
CA ASN A 66 4.11 -12.59 16.61
C ASN A 66 5.01 -12.02 15.52
N MET A 67 4.46 -11.20 14.64
CA MET A 67 5.18 -10.50 13.56
C MET A 67 5.63 -9.10 13.97
N GLY A 68 5.03 -8.55 15.03
CA GLY A 68 5.34 -7.22 15.53
C GLY A 68 4.10 -6.45 15.97
N VAL A 69 4.30 -5.14 16.08
CA VAL A 69 3.24 -4.18 16.46
C VAL A 69 3.21 -3.06 15.44
N PHE A 70 2.00 -2.62 15.07
CA PHE A 70 1.80 -1.43 14.24
C PHE A 70 1.02 -0.38 15.03
N ILE A 71 1.51 0.85 15.03
CA ILE A 71 0.92 1.97 15.76
C ILE A 71 0.55 3.04 14.74
N SER A 72 -0.70 3.52 14.78
CA SER A 72 -1.15 4.69 14.01
C SER A 72 -1.67 5.75 14.96
N LYS A 73 -1.12 6.96 14.88
CA LYS A 73 -1.61 8.12 15.60
C LYS A 73 -2.22 9.12 14.61
N TYR A 74 -3.43 9.54 14.88
CA TYR A 74 -4.18 10.52 14.12
C TYR A 74 -4.35 11.76 14.96
N THR A 75 -3.82 12.91 14.53
CA THR A 75 -4.01 14.19 15.18
C THR A 75 -4.86 15.10 14.29
N ILE A 76 -6.05 15.43 14.75
CA ILE A 76 -7.07 16.18 14.00
C ILE A 76 -7.10 17.60 14.56
N ASN A 77 -6.87 18.60 13.69
CA ASN A 77 -6.91 20.00 14.06
C ASN A 77 -8.30 20.64 13.79
N ALA A 78 -8.47 21.88 14.21
CA ALA A 78 -9.74 22.62 14.06
C ALA A 78 -10.13 22.91 12.60
N THR A 79 -9.21 22.83 11.64
CA THR A 79 -9.48 23.01 10.20
C THR A 79 -9.90 21.70 9.54
N GLY A 80 -9.91 20.58 10.28
CA GLY A 80 -10.21 19.24 9.77
C GLY A 80 -9.03 18.55 9.08
N GLU A 81 -7.82 19.11 9.14
CA GLU A 81 -6.62 18.44 8.70
C GLU A 81 -6.24 17.32 9.69
N ILE A 82 -5.73 16.23 9.18
CA ILE A 82 -5.35 15.06 9.98
C ILE A 82 -3.88 14.72 9.73
N LEU A 83 -3.04 14.93 10.74
CA LEU A 83 -1.69 14.37 10.76
C LEU A 83 -1.79 12.87 11.10
N VAL A 84 -1.23 12.03 10.26
CA VAL A 84 -1.13 10.57 10.46
C VAL A 84 0.33 10.20 10.65
N GLU A 85 0.63 9.63 11.80
CA GLU A 85 1.97 9.15 12.17
C GLU A 85 1.90 7.64 12.37
N ASN A 86 2.73 6.90 11.65
CA ASN A 86 2.74 5.45 11.68
C ASN A 86 4.10 4.91 12.11
N GLU A 87 4.06 3.84 12.90
CA GLU A 87 5.24 3.11 13.32
C GLU A 87 5.01 1.60 13.23
N LEU A 88 5.91 0.88 12.56
CA LEU A 88 5.99 -0.57 12.58
C LEU A 88 7.21 -0.99 13.37
N ILE A 89 7.01 -1.84 14.37
CA ILE A 89 8.06 -2.47 15.16
C ILE A 89 7.97 -3.99 14.93
N LYS A 90 8.93 -4.54 14.18
CA LYS A 90 9.02 -5.98 13.94
C LYS A 90 9.39 -6.70 15.23
N SER A 91 8.83 -7.90 15.41
CA SER A 91 9.28 -8.79 16.49
C SER A 91 10.72 -9.26 16.26
N ASP A 92 11.33 -9.82 17.30
CA ASP A 92 12.67 -10.43 17.23
C ASP A 92 12.64 -11.87 16.67
N THR A 93 11.47 -12.40 16.36
CA THR A 93 11.33 -13.70 15.70
C THR A 93 11.87 -13.65 14.28
N ASN A 94 12.27 -14.81 13.77
CA ASN A 94 12.74 -14.91 12.39
C ASN A 94 11.57 -14.68 11.43
N VAL A 95 11.41 -13.43 10.99
CA VAL A 95 10.40 -12.99 10.04
C VAL A 95 11.06 -12.56 8.73
N SER A 96 10.39 -12.83 7.62
CA SER A 96 10.87 -12.47 6.29
C SER A 96 10.98 -10.95 6.11
N GLU A 97 11.57 -10.53 4.99
CA GLU A 97 11.45 -9.17 4.47
C GLU A 97 9.96 -8.79 4.27
N ILE A 98 9.67 -7.51 4.40
CA ILE A 98 8.30 -7.00 4.31
C ILE A 98 8.04 -6.55 2.86
N PRO A 99 6.98 -7.07 2.18
CA PRO A 99 6.69 -6.66 0.80
C PRO A 99 6.29 -5.18 0.66
N ARG A 100 5.55 -4.65 1.64
CA ARG A 100 5.03 -3.27 1.68
C ARG A 100 4.91 -2.81 3.12
N ILE A 101 5.06 -1.53 3.37
CA ILE A 101 4.70 -0.89 4.64
C ILE A 101 3.85 0.33 4.30
N GLY A 102 2.58 0.30 4.64
CA GLY A 102 1.65 1.37 4.31
C GLY A 102 0.29 1.26 4.98
N LEU A 103 -0.58 2.14 4.55
CA LEU A 103 -2.01 2.14 4.85
C LEU A 103 -2.80 2.09 3.54
N ASN A 104 -3.90 1.35 3.55
CA ASN A 104 -4.91 1.40 2.49
C ASN A 104 -6.18 2.06 3.00
N ILE A 105 -6.86 2.80 2.12
CA ILE A 105 -8.20 3.32 2.35
C ILE A 105 -9.03 3.18 1.07
N GLN A 106 -10.30 2.83 1.22
CA GLN A 106 -11.25 2.82 0.10
C GLN A 106 -12.09 4.09 0.13
N LEU A 107 -12.02 4.83 -0.96
CA LEU A 107 -12.70 6.10 -1.16
C LEU A 107 -13.87 5.93 -2.13
N ASN A 108 -14.74 6.95 -2.19
CA ASN A 108 -15.80 6.99 -3.19
C ASN A 108 -15.21 7.04 -4.62
N ARG A 109 -15.78 6.26 -5.53
CA ARG A 109 -15.36 6.20 -6.94
C ARG A 109 -15.30 7.57 -7.62
N ASN A 110 -16.14 8.50 -7.21
CA ASN A 110 -16.19 9.83 -7.80
C ASN A 110 -14.91 10.66 -7.60
N LEU A 111 -14.02 10.27 -6.68
CA LEU A 111 -12.71 10.90 -6.49
C LEU A 111 -11.71 10.38 -7.55
N ASP A 112 -12.09 10.51 -8.82
CA ASP A 112 -11.42 9.89 -9.95
C ASP A 112 -10.30 10.76 -10.58
N GLN A 113 -10.28 12.07 -10.31
CA GLN A 113 -9.25 12.95 -10.83
C GLN A 113 -8.05 12.98 -9.88
N MET A 114 -6.95 12.40 -10.31
CA MET A 114 -5.71 12.33 -9.55
C MET A 114 -4.68 13.32 -10.09
N THR A 115 -4.07 14.10 -9.19
CA THR A 115 -2.89 14.92 -9.49
C THR A 115 -1.85 14.66 -8.41
N TRP A 116 -0.58 14.48 -8.79
CA TRP A 116 0.49 14.24 -7.82
C TRP A 116 1.78 14.99 -8.16
N TYR A 117 2.52 15.36 -7.12
CA TYR A 117 3.89 15.85 -7.22
C TYR A 117 4.84 14.76 -6.73
N GLY A 118 5.46 14.08 -7.66
CA GLY A 118 6.30 12.92 -7.40
C GLY A 118 6.96 12.42 -8.68
N ARG A 119 7.33 11.15 -8.71
CA ARG A 119 7.83 10.53 -9.94
C ARG A 119 6.67 10.12 -10.86
N GLY A 120 6.89 10.27 -12.15
CA GLY A 120 5.89 9.97 -13.17
C GLY A 120 6.39 10.22 -14.60
N PRO A 121 5.45 10.22 -15.59
CA PRO A 121 3.99 10.02 -15.44
C PRO A 121 3.60 8.56 -15.16
N HIS A 122 4.40 7.58 -15.61
CA HIS A 122 4.16 6.15 -15.42
C HIS A 122 4.53 5.68 -14.02
N GLU A 123 4.29 4.40 -13.74
CA GLU A 123 4.64 3.79 -12.45
C GLU A 123 6.14 3.79 -12.18
N SER A 124 6.50 3.79 -10.92
CA SER A 124 7.88 3.66 -10.45
C SER A 124 7.92 2.89 -9.13
N TYR A 125 9.02 2.18 -8.88
CA TYR A 125 9.28 1.40 -7.68
C TYR A 125 10.67 1.75 -7.16
N TRP A 126 10.96 1.39 -5.92
CA TRP A 126 12.19 1.79 -5.23
C TRP A 126 13.46 1.48 -6.05
N ASP A 127 13.51 0.31 -6.66
CA ASP A 127 14.60 -0.17 -7.52
C ASP A 127 14.39 0.10 -9.03
N ARG A 128 13.24 0.67 -9.41
CA ARG A 128 12.86 0.97 -10.79
C ARG A 128 12.23 2.36 -10.91
N LYS A 129 13.03 3.40 -10.74
CA LYS A 129 12.54 4.80 -10.74
C LYS A 129 13.39 5.80 -11.51
N SER A 130 14.55 5.40 -12.03
CA SER A 130 15.46 6.30 -12.73
C SER A 130 14.85 6.90 -14.00
N GLY A 131 13.98 6.15 -14.68
CA GLY A 131 13.26 6.61 -15.87
C GLY A 131 12.07 7.55 -15.57
N ALA A 132 11.62 7.65 -14.31
CA ALA A 132 10.50 8.48 -13.90
C ALA A 132 11.02 9.80 -13.32
N LYS A 133 10.78 10.93 -14.00
CA LYS A 133 11.22 12.26 -13.54
C LYS A 133 10.29 12.77 -12.42
N ILE A 134 10.86 13.62 -11.55
CA ILE A 134 10.08 14.38 -10.59
C ILE A 134 9.33 15.49 -11.32
N GLY A 135 8.03 15.59 -11.10
CA GLY A 135 7.17 16.59 -11.72
C GLY A 135 5.76 16.58 -11.12
N VAL A 136 4.91 17.48 -11.59
CA VAL A 136 3.48 17.47 -11.32
C VAL A 136 2.78 16.80 -12.50
N TYR A 137 2.04 15.76 -12.22
CA TYR A 137 1.34 14.95 -13.22
C TYR A 137 -0.13 14.83 -12.85
N SER A 138 -0.98 14.63 -13.85
CA SER A 138 -2.42 14.43 -13.68
C SER A 138 -2.93 13.34 -14.61
N GLY A 139 -4.00 12.68 -14.19
CA GLY A 139 -4.75 11.68 -14.95
C GLY A 139 -5.95 11.20 -14.15
N SER A 140 -6.79 10.37 -14.74
CA SER A 140 -7.82 9.67 -13.98
C SER A 140 -7.20 8.55 -13.14
N VAL A 141 -7.93 8.08 -12.12
CA VAL A 141 -7.54 6.87 -11.37
C VAL A 141 -7.49 5.67 -12.31
N ALA A 142 -8.38 5.60 -13.31
CA ALA A 142 -8.36 4.53 -14.31
C ALA A 142 -7.06 4.51 -15.14
N ASP A 143 -6.49 5.68 -15.46
CA ASP A 143 -5.22 5.80 -16.19
C ASP A 143 -4.01 5.28 -15.40
N GLN A 144 -4.15 5.07 -14.11
CA GLN A 144 -3.04 4.59 -13.28
C GLN A 144 -2.89 3.07 -13.31
N TYR A 145 -3.89 2.35 -13.82
CA TYR A 145 -3.81 0.90 -14.02
C TYR A 145 -2.88 0.57 -15.17
N TRP A 146 -1.92 -0.33 -14.91
CA TRP A 146 -1.07 -0.88 -15.96
C TRP A 146 -1.48 -2.34 -16.26
N PRO A 147 -1.93 -2.64 -17.48
CA PRO A 147 -2.50 -3.94 -17.82
C PRO A 147 -1.41 -4.98 -18.13
N TYR A 148 -0.63 -5.38 -17.13
CA TYR A 148 0.26 -6.52 -17.26
C TYR A 148 -0.51 -7.77 -17.69
N ILE A 149 0.11 -8.62 -18.52
CA ILE A 149 -0.52 -9.86 -19.06
C ILE A 149 -1.05 -10.72 -17.92
N ARG A 150 -0.23 -10.95 -16.88
CA ARG A 150 -0.68 -11.48 -15.60
C ARG A 150 -1.00 -10.29 -14.68
N PRO A 151 -2.22 -10.18 -14.13
CA PRO A 151 -2.51 -9.20 -13.11
C PRO A 151 -1.54 -9.31 -11.93
N GLN A 152 -0.98 -8.18 -11.52
CA GLN A 152 0.03 -8.09 -10.47
C GLN A 152 0.07 -6.66 -9.92
N GLU A 153 0.91 -6.40 -8.90
CA GLU A 153 1.15 -5.05 -8.41
C GLU A 153 1.52 -4.10 -9.53
N ASN A 154 0.86 -2.92 -9.57
CA ASN A 154 1.08 -1.93 -10.60
C ASN A 154 0.70 -0.51 -10.13
N GLY A 155 1.05 0.49 -10.93
CA GLY A 155 0.59 1.87 -10.78
C GLY A 155 1.26 2.67 -9.67
N ASN A 156 2.23 2.13 -8.93
CA ASN A 156 2.89 2.82 -7.83
C ASN A 156 3.64 4.09 -8.30
N LYS A 157 3.62 5.15 -7.49
CA LYS A 157 4.35 6.40 -7.70
C LYS A 157 5.25 6.66 -6.50
N THR A 158 6.56 6.54 -6.71
CA THR A 158 7.56 6.76 -5.65
C THR A 158 7.89 8.24 -5.46
N ASP A 159 8.48 8.54 -4.33
CA ASP A 159 8.96 9.90 -4.00
C ASP A 159 7.86 10.97 -4.12
N THR A 160 6.62 10.64 -3.76
CA THR A 160 5.47 11.56 -3.83
C THR A 160 5.49 12.51 -2.65
N ARG A 161 5.46 13.84 -2.95
CA ARG A 161 5.36 14.90 -1.95
C ARG A 161 3.92 15.15 -1.55
N TRP A 162 3.04 15.14 -2.55
CA TRP A 162 1.60 15.22 -2.32
C TRP A 162 0.83 14.57 -3.47
N VAL A 163 -0.37 14.13 -3.18
CA VAL A 163 -1.37 13.67 -4.14
C VAL A 163 -2.72 14.28 -3.80
N SER A 164 -3.47 14.66 -4.82
CA SER A 164 -4.85 15.12 -4.74
C SER A 164 -5.75 14.13 -5.46
N LEU A 165 -6.86 13.75 -4.82
CA LEU A 165 -7.94 12.99 -5.43
C LEU A 165 -9.23 13.80 -5.28
N ILE A 166 -9.83 14.21 -6.39
CA ILE A 166 -10.98 15.09 -6.41
C ILE A 166 -12.09 14.58 -7.34
N ASP A 167 -13.30 14.98 -7.06
CA ASP A 167 -14.45 14.77 -7.92
C ASP A 167 -14.53 15.84 -9.03
N LYS A 168 -15.53 15.71 -9.90
CA LYS A 168 -15.81 16.66 -10.98
C LYS A 168 -16.12 18.11 -10.51
N ASN A 169 -16.44 18.30 -9.24
CA ASN A 169 -16.72 19.61 -8.64
C ASN A 169 -15.47 20.19 -7.94
N GLY A 170 -14.32 19.49 -8.01
CA GLY A 170 -13.08 19.89 -7.38
C GLY A 170 -13.00 19.57 -5.89
N LYS A 171 -13.98 18.85 -5.33
CA LYS A 171 -14.02 18.44 -3.92
C LYS A 171 -13.33 17.09 -3.71
N GLY A 172 -12.65 16.94 -2.58
CA GLY A 172 -11.97 15.68 -2.29
C GLY A 172 -10.94 15.79 -1.18
N ILE A 173 -9.76 15.22 -1.40
CA ILE A 173 -8.68 15.19 -0.42
C ILE A 173 -7.34 15.50 -1.08
N ILE A 174 -6.44 16.09 -0.30
CA ILE A 174 -5.01 16.17 -0.61
C ILE A 174 -4.26 15.41 0.48
N ILE A 175 -3.31 14.57 0.09
CA ILE A 175 -2.42 13.88 1.01
C ILE A 175 -1.01 14.37 0.76
N LYS A 176 -0.36 14.87 1.81
CA LYS A 176 0.98 15.44 1.78
C LYS A 176 1.93 14.57 2.60
N GLY A 177 2.95 13.99 1.97
CA GLY A 177 3.97 13.20 2.65
C GLY A 177 4.91 14.04 3.51
N ILE A 178 5.44 13.47 4.59
CA ILE A 178 6.42 14.09 5.48
C ILE A 178 7.66 13.19 5.55
N PRO A 179 8.73 13.48 4.80
CA PRO A 179 8.77 14.45 3.68
C PRO A 179 8.21 13.86 2.37
N ARG A 180 8.06 12.56 2.26
CA ARG A 180 7.63 11.81 1.06
C ARG A 180 6.95 10.51 1.43
N ILE A 181 6.09 10.05 0.54
CA ILE A 181 5.38 8.77 0.57
C ILE A 181 5.44 8.12 -0.81
N ASP A 182 5.15 6.85 -0.87
CA ASP A 182 4.81 6.18 -2.12
C ASP A 182 3.28 6.01 -2.15
N ILE A 183 2.68 6.07 -3.35
CA ILE A 183 1.23 5.99 -3.52
C ILE A 183 0.85 5.11 -4.71
N SER A 184 -0.30 4.46 -4.61
CA SER A 184 -1.02 3.91 -5.77
C SER A 184 -2.53 4.07 -5.58
N ALA A 185 -3.24 4.36 -6.67
CA ALA A 185 -4.69 4.52 -6.65
C ALA A 185 -5.31 3.74 -7.81
N HIS A 186 -6.31 2.90 -7.52
CA HIS A 186 -6.99 2.06 -8.49
C HIS A 186 -8.49 1.97 -8.24
N HIS A 187 -9.27 1.67 -9.28
CA HIS A 187 -10.67 1.22 -9.14
C HIS A 187 -10.77 -0.27 -8.80
N ASN A 188 -9.69 -0.86 -8.31
CA ASN A 188 -9.57 -2.26 -7.95
C ASN A 188 -8.97 -2.36 -6.54
N ILE A 189 -9.30 -3.40 -5.82
CA ILE A 189 -8.58 -3.76 -4.60
C ILE A 189 -7.39 -4.64 -4.96
N MET A 190 -6.45 -4.80 -4.04
CA MET A 190 -5.24 -5.58 -4.25
C MET A 190 -5.54 -7.02 -4.70
N GLU A 191 -6.59 -7.63 -4.15
CA GLU A 191 -7.02 -9.00 -4.47
C GLU A 191 -7.49 -9.18 -5.91
N ASP A 192 -7.88 -8.11 -6.60
CA ASP A 192 -8.23 -8.17 -8.02
C ASP A 192 -6.99 -8.36 -8.90
N PHE A 193 -5.83 -8.03 -8.38
CA PHE A 193 -4.53 -8.23 -9.04
C PHE A 193 -3.83 -9.51 -8.58
N GLU A 194 -4.34 -10.21 -7.58
CA GLU A 194 -3.79 -11.50 -7.14
C GLU A 194 -4.32 -12.65 -7.99
N SER A 195 -3.43 -13.42 -8.57
CA SER A 195 -3.78 -14.64 -9.30
C SER A 195 -3.80 -15.90 -8.41
N LEU A 196 -3.72 -15.74 -7.08
CA LEU A 196 -3.64 -16.86 -6.13
C LEU A 196 -4.98 -17.04 -5.40
N GLU A 197 -5.60 -18.21 -5.53
CA GLU A 197 -6.67 -18.66 -4.62
C GLU A 197 -6.12 -19.47 -3.44
N ARG A 198 -4.96 -20.11 -3.59
CA ARG A 198 -4.38 -20.98 -2.56
C ARG A 198 -3.50 -20.24 -1.58
N THR A 199 -3.66 -20.58 -0.31
CA THR A 199 -2.88 -20.03 0.80
C THR A 199 -1.44 -20.55 0.83
N ASP A 200 -1.15 -21.70 0.20
CA ASP A 200 0.19 -22.27 0.13
C ASP A 200 1.06 -21.66 -1.01
N GLY A 201 0.45 -20.85 -1.87
CA GLY A 201 1.14 -20.08 -2.87
C GLY A 201 1.72 -20.87 -4.04
N ARG A 202 1.53 -22.18 -4.11
CA ARG A 202 2.05 -22.99 -5.19
C ARG A 202 1.05 -23.09 -6.33
N HIS A 203 1.47 -22.66 -7.52
CA HIS A 203 0.76 -22.99 -8.76
C HIS A 203 1.10 -24.43 -9.16
N ARG A 204 0.06 -25.25 -9.28
CA ARG A 204 0.14 -26.53 -9.97
C ARG A 204 -0.78 -26.47 -11.19
N ASP A 205 -0.41 -27.18 -12.25
CA ASP A 205 -1.30 -27.38 -13.39
C ASP A 205 -2.64 -27.93 -12.90
N GLY A 206 -3.74 -27.25 -13.22
CA GLY A 206 -5.08 -27.61 -12.79
C GLY A 206 -5.66 -26.80 -11.62
N ASP A 207 -4.89 -25.92 -10.97
CA ASP A 207 -5.43 -25.02 -9.96
C ASP A 207 -6.35 -23.96 -10.61
N VAL A 208 -7.51 -23.73 -10.01
CA VAL A 208 -8.39 -22.62 -10.39
C VAL A 208 -7.73 -21.33 -9.93
N VAL A 209 -7.33 -20.50 -10.89
CA VAL A 209 -6.66 -19.23 -10.65
C VAL A 209 -7.63 -18.10 -10.97
N LYS A 210 -7.96 -17.27 -10.00
CA LYS A 210 -8.68 -16.01 -10.19
C LYS A 210 -7.80 -14.98 -10.89
N ASN A 211 -8.44 -14.09 -11.65
CA ASN A 211 -7.79 -12.92 -12.26
C ASN A 211 -6.49 -13.30 -13.00
N ARG A 212 -6.58 -14.29 -13.83
CA ARG A 212 -5.43 -14.86 -14.55
C ARG A 212 -4.95 -13.97 -15.70
N HIS A 213 -5.87 -13.19 -16.26
CA HIS A 213 -5.64 -12.34 -17.43
C HIS A 213 -6.16 -10.92 -17.18
N THR A 214 -5.71 -9.98 -17.99
CA THR A 214 -6.13 -8.56 -17.88
C THR A 214 -7.64 -8.38 -17.98
N ILE A 215 -8.34 -9.22 -18.75
CA ILE A 215 -9.80 -9.16 -18.90
C ILE A 215 -10.56 -9.55 -17.62
N ASP A 216 -9.91 -10.28 -16.72
CA ASP A 216 -10.51 -10.69 -15.44
C ASP A 216 -10.49 -9.54 -14.41
N VAL A 217 -9.70 -8.50 -14.65
CA VAL A 217 -9.58 -7.34 -13.77
C VAL A 217 -10.70 -6.35 -14.08
N VAL A 218 -11.81 -6.48 -13.34
CA VAL A 218 -13.00 -5.63 -13.51
C VAL A 218 -12.97 -4.48 -12.50
N PRO A 219 -13.07 -3.21 -12.95
CA PRO A 219 -13.11 -2.07 -12.04
C PRO A 219 -14.32 -2.13 -11.10
N ARG A 220 -14.08 -1.79 -9.82
CA ARG A 220 -15.09 -1.71 -8.76
C ARG A 220 -15.63 -0.29 -8.59
N ASP A 221 -16.76 -0.15 -7.90
CA ASP A 221 -17.32 1.14 -7.52
C ASP A 221 -16.62 1.75 -6.30
N LEU A 222 -15.31 1.97 -6.41
CA LEU A 222 -14.45 2.57 -5.38
C LEU A 222 -13.16 3.14 -5.98
N VAL A 223 -12.43 3.91 -5.19
CA VAL A 223 -11.00 4.15 -5.35
C VAL A 223 -10.28 3.52 -4.17
N SER A 224 -9.42 2.55 -4.42
CA SER A 224 -8.49 1.98 -3.45
C SER A 224 -7.19 2.77 -3.49
N LEU A 225 -6.87 3.48 -2.41
CA LEU A 225 -5.68 4.31 -2.29
C LEU A 225 -4.73 3.70 -1.28
N ASN A 226 -3.51 3.37 -1.71
CA ASN A 226 -2.40 3.03 -0.83
C ASN A 226 -1.56 4.28 -0.56
N ILE A 227 -1.16 4.45 0.70
CA ILE A 227 -0.30 5.52 1.20
C ILE A 227 0.80 4.85 1.97
N ASP A 228 1.95 4.68 1.33
CA ASP A 228 3.00 3.80 1.81
C ASP A 228 4.22 4.60 2.29
N TYR A 229 4.86 4.05 3.33
CA TYR A 229 6.26 4.35 3.56
C TYR A 229 7.06 3.95 2.32
N ARG A 230 6.90 2.66 1.92
CA ARG A 230 7.57 2.08 0.75
C ARG A 230 7.12 0.64 0.49
N GLN A 231 7.34 0.19 -0.74
CA GLN A 231 7.39 -1.23 -1.10
C GLN A 231 8.84 -1.68 -1.23
N MET A 232 9.14 -2.97 -0.99
CA MET A 232 10.41 -3.56 -1.41
C MET A 232 10.52 -3.52 -2.93
N GLY A 233 11.74 -3.63 -3.45
CA GLY A 233 11.99 -3.64 -4.88
C GLY A 233 11.21 -4.72 -5.63
N VAL A 234 11.03 -4.51 -6.93
CA VAL A 234 10.28 -5.38 -7.85
C VAL A 234 11.20 -6.14 -8.82
N GLY A 235 12.49 -5.79 -8.85
CA GLY A 235 13.49 -6.37 -9.75
C GLY A 235 14.22 -7.55 -9.15
N GLY A 236 15.26 -7.93 -9.86
CA GLY A 236 16.25 -8.96 -9.57
C GLY A 236 17.12 -9.08 -10.81
N ASP A 237 18.29 -9.72 -10.73
CA ASP A 237 19.21 -9.86 -11.88
C ASP A 237 18.65 -10.78 -12.97
N THR A 238 17.69 -11.62 -12.62
CA THR A 238 17.01 -12.50 -13.57
C THR A 238 15.51 -12.61 -13.24
N SER A 239 14.71 -13.04 -14.21
CA SER A 239 13.27 -13.32 -14.02
C SER A 239 13.00 -14.76 -13.52
N TRP A 240 14.05 -15.53 -13.18
CA TRP A 240 13.91 -16.97 -12.88
C TRP A 240 14.03 -17.31 -11.40
N GLY A 241 14.10 -16.33 -10.50
CA GLY A 241 14.25 -16.60 -9.08
C GLY A 241 15.29 -15.75 -8.36
N ALA A 242 15.91 -14.81 -9.05
CA ALA A 242 16.77 -13.84 -8.39
C ALA A 242 15.95 -12.97 -7.41
N HIS A 243 16.48 -12.87 -6.20
CA HIS A 243 15.90 -11.98 -5.21
C HIS A 243 16.21 -10.52 -5.55
N THR A 244 15.36 -9.63 -5.09
CA THR A 244 15.65 -8.19 -5.01
C THR A 244 16.99 -7.97 -4.28
N HIS A 245 17.81 -7.05 -4.76
CA HIS A 245 19.07 -6.70 -4.11
C HIS A 245 18.85 -6.26 -2.64
N PRO A 246 19.80 -6.52 -1.74
CA PRO A 246 19.62 -6.27 -0.30
C PRO A 246 19.21 -4.84 0.05
N GLU A 247 19.74 -3.84 -0.64
CA GLU A 247 19.45 -2.43 -0.44
C GLU A 247 18.00 -2.05 -0.75
N TYR A 248 17.28 -2.88 -1.52
CA TYR A 248 15.87 -2.68 -1.87
C TYR A 248 14.93 -3.58 -1.06
N LYS A 249 15.41 -4.19 0.02
CA LYS A 249 14.60 -5.01 0.94
C LYS A 249 14.22 -4.23 2.20
N LEU A 250 13.03 -4.51 2.72
CA LEU A 250 12.55 -3.95 3.98
C LEU A 250 12.82 -4.95 5.11
N THR A 251 14.02 -4.89 5.69
CA THR A 251 14.52 -5.84 6.70
C THR A 251 14.77 -5.21 8.07
N ALA A 252 14.71 -3.88 8.21
CA ALA A 252 14.97 -3.21 9.47
C ALA A 252 13.95 -3.61 10.56
N LYS A 253 14.34 -3.43 11.82
CA LYS A 253 13.50 -3.75 12.98
C LYS A 253 12.38 -2.74 13.18
N LYS A 254 12.60 -1.48 12.79
CA LYS A 254 11.65 -0.37 13.01
C LYS A 254 11.54 0.50 11.78
N TYR A 255 10.30 0.91 11.47
CA TYR A 255 9.98 1.86 10.41
C TYR A 255 8.99 2.89 10.92
N SER A 256 9.17 4.15 10.51
CA SER A 256 8.22 5.23 10.81
C SER A 256 8.01 6.09 9.58
N TYR A 257 6.79 6.56 9.37
CA TYR A 257 6.47 7.50 8.33
C TYR A 257 5.21 8.29 8.69
N SER A 258 5.07 9.46 8.08
CA SER A 258 3.96 10.36 8.38
C SER A 258 3.47 11.07 7.14
N PHE A 259 2.21 11.47 7.18
CA PHE A 259 1.58 12.29 6.15
C PHE A 259 0.43 13.10 6.73
N VAL A 260 0.00 14.13 6.01
CA VAL A 260 -1.15 14.96 6.37
C VAL A 260 -2.26 14.74 5.34
N ILE A 261 -3.49 14.58 5.83
CA ILE A 261 -4.70 14.59 5.01
C ILE A 261 -5.35 15.96 5.16
N ILE A 262 -5.61 16.61 4.01
CA ILE A 262 -6.20 17.95 3.94
C ILE A 262 -7.52 17.83 3.19
N PRO A 263 -8.68 18.11 3.80
CA PRO A 263 -9.96 18.17 3.10
C PRO A 263 -9.95 19.26 2.04
N LYS A 264 -10.48 18.96 0.85
CA LYS A 264 -10.72 19.92 -0.21
C LYS A 264 -12.23 20.04 -0.43
N LEU A 265 -12.80 21.14 0.10
CA LEU A 265 -14.23 21.40 0.16
C LEU A 265 -14.76 22.10 -1.10
#